data_538b1ce24e80963af24fccd56daba903
#
_entry.id   538b1ce24e80963af24fccd56daba903
#
_cell.length_a   1.000
_cell.length_b   1.000
_cell.length_c   1.000
_cell.angle_alpha   90.00
_cell.angle_beta   90.00
_cell.angle_gamma   90.00
#
_symmetry.space_group_name_H-M   'P 1'
#
loop_
_entity.id
_entity.type
_entity.pdbx_description
1 polymer ?
#
loop_
_entity_poly.entity_id
_entity_poly.type
_entity_poly.pdbx_seq_one_letter_code
_entity_poly.pdbx_strand_id
1 'polypeptide(L)'
;KDIEQATGILSGSIYYHFKKKEEIRNILFQETAAKIVEEVSRYADCSNPYQAFMLNNFFTWYKIFHNIKYRRFFLESPIGNASLDYYIDNFYGFKKILSPEVAEKIHFSRMDLALCYGVDSGLGSYIIENYDEYTKTHDYIYTSERELTLYATILKINPEIYRSELN
;
A
#
# COMPACT_ATOMS: atom_id res chain seq x y z
N LYS A 1 -9.54 -1.55 -25.57
CA LYS A 1 -8.90 -2.28 -26.68
C LYS A 1 -7.95 -3.36 -26.12
N ASP A 2 -7.04 -3.00 -25.21
CA ASP A 2 -6.02 -3.94 -24.68
C ASP A 2 -6.64 -5.03 -23.78
N ILE A 3 -7.67 -4.72 -22.99
CA ILE A 3 -8.38 -5.71 -22.17
C ILE A 3 -9.16 -6.68 -23.06
N GLU A 4 -9.82 -6.18 -24.08
CA GLU A 4 -10.54 -7.00 -25.05
C GLU A 4 -9.60 -7.99 -25.78
N GLN A 5 -8.43 -7.53 -26.21
CA GLN A 5 -7.40 -8.38 -26.82
C GLN A 5 -6.85 -9.43 -25.85
N ALA A 6 -6.67 -9.07 -24.57
CA ALA A 6 -6.11 -9.96 -23.56
C ALA A 6 -7.10 -11.01 -23.04
N THR A 7 -8.39 -10.68 -23.01
CA THR A 7 -9.42 -11.51 -22.36
C THR A 7 -10.45 -12.11 -23.32
N GLY A 8 -10.53 -11.63 -24.55
CA GLY A 8 -11.59 -11.96 -25.52
C GLY A 8 -12.96 -11.39 -25.16
N ILE A 9 -13.07 -10.59 -24.10
CA ILE A 9 -14.34 -9.99 -23.65
C ILE A 9 -14.57 -8.70 -24.46
N LEU A 10 -15.72 -8.59 -25.10
CA LEU A 10 -16.09 -7.42 -25.90
C LEU A 10 -16.10 -6.16 -25.03
N SER A 11 -15.56 -5.06 -25.56
CA SER A 11 -15.52 -3.75 -24.88
C SER A 11 -16.89 -3.32 -24.36
N GLY A 12 -17.97 -3.59 -25.11
CA GLY A 12 -19.35 -3.30 -24.68
C GLY A 12 -19.75 -3.99 -23.39
N SER A 13 -19.36 -5.27 -23.20
CA SER A 13 -19.60 -6.01 -21.95
C SER A 13 -18.80 -5.43 -20.78
N ILE A 14 -17.56 -5.03 -21.04
CA ILE A 14 -16.71 -4.40 -20.01
C ILE A 14 -17.35 -3.09 -19.53
N TYR A 15 -17.78 -2.21 -20.46
CA TYR A 15 -18.43 -0.94 -20.14
C TYR A 15 -19.84 -1.09 -19.54
N TYR A 16 -20.49 -2.22 -19.75
CA TYR A 16 -21.75 -2.51 -19.08
C TYR A 16 -21.55 -2.69 -17.56
N HIS A 17 -20.46 -3.37 -17.16
CA HIS A 17 -20.13 -3.63 -15.76
C HIS A 17 -19.31 -2.50 -15.11
N PHE A 18 -18.44 -1.87 -15.88
CA PHE A 18 -17.52 -0.82 -15.42
C PHE A 18 -17.64 0.42 -16.29
N LYS A 19 -18.28 1.45 -15.77
CA LYS A 19 -18.50 2.70 -16.52
C LYS A 19 -17.23 3.51 -16.69
N LYS A 20 -16.23 3.30 -15.82
CA LYS A 20 -14.96 4.01 -15.83
C LYS A 20 -13.80 3.02 -15.63
N LYS A 21 -12.68 3.30 -16.28
CA LYS A 21 -11.44 2.52 -16.13
C LYS A 21 -10.94 2.52 -14.67
N GLU A 22 -11.18 3.61 -13.95
CA GLU A 22 -10.84 3.78 -12.54
C GLU A 22 -11.55 2.77 -11.63
N GLU A 23 -12.76 2.35 -11.97
CA GLU A 23 -13.51 1.34 -11.18
C GLU A 23 -12.80 -0.01 -11.23
N ILE A 24 -12.36 -0.44 -12.43
CA ILE A 24 -11.59 -1.68 -12.60
C ILE A 24 -10.30 -1.61 -11.82
N ARG A 25 -9.59 -0.48 -11.91
CA ARG A 25 -8.33 -0.27 -11.20
C ARG A 25 -8.50 -0.34 -9.69
N ASN A 26 -9.54 0.30 -9.16
CA ASN A 26 -9.82 0.32 -7.73
C ASN A 26 -10.12 -1.09 -7.20
N ILE A 27 -10.89 -1.90 -7.94
CA ILE A 27 -11.14 -3.29 -7.58
C ILE A 27 -9.84 -4.10 -7.58
N LEU A 28 -9.02 -3.98 -8.61
CA LEU A 28 -7.73 -4.67 -8.69
C LEU A 28 -6.80 -4.25 -7.54
N PHE A 29 -6.82 -2.96 -7.16
CA PHE A 29 -6.04 -2.47 -6.04
C PHE A 29 -6.52 -3.08 -4.71
N GLN A 30 -7.84 -3.11 -4.47
CA GLN A 30 -8.42 -3.72 -3.27
C GLN A 30 -8.12 -5.21 -3.19
N GLU A 31 -8.26 -5.96 -4.29
CA GLU A 31 -7.91 -7.38 -4.33
C GLU A 31 -6.42 -7.62 -4.06
N THR A 32 -5.57 -6.74 -4.59
CA THR A 32 -4.12 -6.84 -4.41
C THR A 32 -3.73 -6.53 -2.96
N ALA A 33 -4.31 -5.49 -2.37
CA ALA A 33 -4.12 -5.15 -0.96
C ALA A 33 -4.65 -6.28 -0.04
N ALA A 34 -5.81 -6.87 -0.36
CA ALA A 34 -6.36 -8.00 0.39
C ALA A 34 -5.43 -9.22 0.39
N LYS A 35 -4.76 -9.50 -0.73
CA LYS A 35 -3.77 -10.58 -0.82
C LYS A 35 -2.54 -10.32 0.03
N ILE A 36 -2.09 -9.07 0.15
CA ILE A 36 -0.99 -8.71 1.05
C ILE A 36 -1.43 -8.93 2.51
N VAL A 37 -2.60 -8.44 2.87
CA VAL A 37 -3.15 -8.64 4.22
C VAL A 37 -3.25 -10.13 4.58
N GLU A 38 -3.75 -10.96 3.66
CA GLU A 38 -3.81 -12.41 3.84
C GLU A 38 -2.42 -13.03 4.03
N GLU A 39 -1.44 -12.60 3.25
CA GLU A 39 -0.07 -13.09 3.33
C GLU A 39 0.57 -12.69 4.67
N VAL A 40 0.45 -11.43 5.05
CA VAL A 40 0.99 -10.87 6.30
C VAL A 40 0.33 -11.50 7.54
N SER A 41 -0.97 -11.77 7.49
CA SER A 41 -1.70 -12.37 8.62
C SER A 41 -1.19 -13.75 9.05
N ARG A 42 -0.38 -14.39 8.21
CA ARG A 42 0.26 -15.68 8.54
C ARG A 42 1.48 -15.52 9.45
N TYR A 43 2.04 -14.33 9.54
CA TYR A 43 3.30 -14.03 10.23
C TYR A 43 3.13 -12.97 11.33
N ALA A 44 2.12 -12.12 11.24
CA ALA A 44 1.90 -11.05 12.19
C ALA A 44 1.17 -11.54 13.44
N ASP A 45 1.58 -11.04 14.60
CA ASP A 45 0.80 -11.15 15.82
C ASP A 45 -0.44 -10.25 15.74
N CYS A 46 -1.63 -10.85 15.80
CA CYS A 46 -2.89 -10.11 15.71
C CYS A 46 -3.15 -9.19 16.92
N SER A 47 -2.36 -9.30 17.97
CA SER A 47 -2.41 -8.41 19.15
C SER A 47 -1.44 -7.23 19.04
N ASN A 48 -0.49 -7.27 18.08
CA ASN A 48 0.54 -6.25 17.91
C ASN A 48 0.27 -5.39 16.65
N PRO A 49 -0.35 -4.19 16.81
CA PRO A 49 -0.69 -3.33 15.69
C PRO A 49 0.54 -2.78 14.95
N TYR A 50 1.66 -2.61 15.64
CA TYR A 50 2.89 -2.08 15.04
C TYR A 50 3.53 -3.12 14.14
N GLN A 51 3.62 -4.37 14.59
CA GLN A 51 4.12 -5.47 13.79
C GLN A 51 3.26 -5.69 12.54
N ALA A 52 1.93 -5.70 12.70
CA ALA A 52 1.02 -5.85 11.58
C ALA A 52 1.19 -4.72 10.53
N PHE A 53 1.32 -3.47 10.99
CA PHE A 53 1.53 -2.31 10.13
C PHE A 53 2.89 -2.37 9.43
N MET A 54 3.95 -2.66 10.16
CA MET A 54 5.31 -2.80 9.63
C MET A 54 5.39 -3.88 8.57
N LEU A 55 4.91 -5.08 8.86
CA LEU A 55 4.92 -6.21 7.93
C LEU A 55 4.10 -5.90 6.67
N ASN A 56 2.93 -5.26 6.80
CA ASN A 56 2.14 -4.86 5.65
C ASN A 56 2.90 -3.88 4.74
N ASN A 57 3.63 -2.92 5.31
CA ASN A 57 4.46 -1.98 4.57
C ASN A 57 5.64 -2.69 3.88
N PHE A 58 6.39 -3.52 4.61
CA PHE A 58 7.51 -4.30 4.06
C PHE A 58 7.07 -5.20 2.89
N PHE A 59 5.99 -5.95 3.05
CA PHE A 59 5.48 -6.82 1.99
C PHE A 59 5.04 -6.03 0.77
N THR A 60 4.47 -4.84 0.95
CA THR A 60 4.09 -3.94 -0.15
C THR A 60 5.32 -3.54 -0.95
N TRP A 61 6.36 -3.02 -0.30
CA TRP A 61 7.60 -2.62 -0.96
C TRP A 61 8.36 -3.80 -1.56
N TYR A 62 8.41 -4.93 -0.86
CA TYR A 62 8.97 -6.17 -1.41
C TYR A 62 8.32 -6.53 -2.75
N LYS A 63 6.99 -6.50 -2.84
CA LYS A 63 6.27 -6.79 -4.09
C LYS A 63 6.53 -5.74 -5.17
N ILE A 64 6.61 -4.46 -4.82
CA ILE A 64 6.95 -3.39 -5.77
C ILE A 64 8.35 -3.61 -6.37
N PHE A 65 9.32 -3.98 -5.57
CA PHE A 65 10.70 -4.18 -6.03
C PHE A 65 10.89 -5.45 -6.85
N HIS A 66 10.22 -6.55 -6.48
CA HIS A 66 10.46 -7.87 -7.07
C HIS A 66 9.47 -8.27 -8.15
N ASN A 67 8.41 -7.49 -8.39
CA ASN A 67 7.39 -7.82 -9.38
C ASN A 67 7.08 -6.63 -10.29
N ILE A 68 7.55 -6.71 -11.55
CA ILE A 68 7.37 -5.64 -12.54
C ILE A 68 5.91 -5.29 -12.81
N LYS A 69 5.00 -6.29 -12.79
CA LYS A 69 3.56 -6.06 -13.02
C LYS A 69 2.95 -5.33 -11.83
N TYR A 70 3.35 -5.73 -10.62
CA TYR A 70 2.91 -5.10 -9.39
C TYR A 70 3.43 -3.66 -9.30
N ARG A 71 4.72 -3.45 -9.58
CA ARG A 71 5.33 -2.13 -9.64
C ARG A 71 4.60 -1.22 -10.61
N ARG A 72 4.40 -1.63 -11.86
CA ARG A 72 3.64 -0.85 -12.85
C ARG A 72 2.24 -0.55 -12.38
N PHE A 73 1.56 -1.53 -11.83
CA PHE A 73 0.21 -1.34 -11.32
C PHE A 73 0.17 -0.33 -10.16
N PHE A 74 1.10 -0.42 -9.21
CA PHE A 74 1.13 0.44 -8.02
C PHE A 74 1.63 1.85 -8.34
N LEU A 75 2.65 1.95 -9.15
CA LEU A 75 3.37 3.19 -9.40
C LEU A 75 2.85 3.95 -10.63
N GLU A 76 2.41 3.26 -11.68
CA GLU A 76 1.78 3.89 -12.86
C GLU A 76 0.27 4.15 -12.64
N SER A 77 -0.34 3.51 -11.67
CA SER A 77 -1.64 3.92 -11.15
C SER A 77 -1.41 5.16 -10.32
N PRO A 78 -1.89 6.34 -10.74
CA PRO A 78 -1.65 7.52 -9.94
C PRO A 78 -2.32 7.35 -8.56
N ILE A 79 -1.51 7.00 -7.57
CA ILE A 79 -1.87 7.24 -6.17
C ILE A 79 -2.30 8.69 -6.03
N GLY A 80 -1.66 9.61 -6.79
CA GLY A 80 -2.01 11.02 -6.88
C GLY A 80 -3.41 11.37 -7.43
N ASN A 81 -4.15 10.41 -8.00
CA ASN A 81 -5.55 10.59 -8.43
C ASN A 81 -6.54 9.76 -7.60
N ALA A 82 -6.08 8.93 -6.67
CA ALA A 82 -6.97 8.34 -5.68
C ALA A 82 -7.47 9.46 -4.75
N SER A 83 -8.75 9.45 -4.41
CA SER A 83 -9.23 10.37 -3.38
C SER A 83 -8.57 10.07 -2.04
N LEU A 84 -8.38 11.06 -1.20
CA LEU A 84 -7.88 10.87 0.15
C LEU A 84 -8.72 9.83 0.92
N ASP A 85 -10.02 9.78 0.69
CA ASP A 85 -10.92 8.80 1.30
C ASP A 85 -10.53 7.38 0.91
N TYR A 86 -10.26 7.15 -0.38
CA TYR A 86 -9.80 5.84 -0.86
C TYR A 86 -8.45 5.45 -0.25
N TYR A 87 -7.53 6.40 -0.13
CA TYR A 87 -6.26 6.17 0.55
C TYR A 87 -6.46 5.78 2.02
N ILE A 88 -7.31 6.52 2.74
CA ILE A 88 -7.61 6.24 4.15
C ILE A 88 -8.17 4.83 4.34
N ASP A 89 -9.12 4.42 3.50
CA ASP A 89 -9.70 3.07 3.56
C ASP A 89 -8.64 1.98 3.34
N ASN A 90 -7.70 2.21 2.43
CA ASN A 90 -6.61 1.27 2.17
C ASN A 90 -5.52 1.32 3.23
N PHE A 91 -5.20 2.50 3.78
CA PHE A 91 -4.26 2.66 4.88
C PHE A 91 -4.65 1.81 6.08
N TYR A 92 -5.94 1.78 6.41
CA TYR A 92 -6.47 0.93 7.47
C TYR A 92 -6.58 -0.57 7.09
N GLY A 93 -6.13 -0.97 5.91
CA GLY A 93 -6.14 -2.37 5.48
C GLY A 93 -5.45 -3.31 6.46
N PHE A 94 -4.34 -2.87 7.09
CA PHE A 94 -3.62 -3.65 8.10
C PHE A 94 -4.45 -3.97 9.35
N LYS A 95 -5.49 -3.17 9.66
CA LYS A 95 -6.41 -3.44 10.78
C LYS A 95 -7.13 -4.79 10.62
N LYS A 96 -7.25 -5.31 9.40
CA LYS A 96 -7.84 -6.62 9.12
C LYS A 96 -6.97 -7.79 9.60
N ILE A 97 -5.70 -7.52 9.91
CA ILE A 97 -4.76 -8.49 10.46
C ILE A 97 -4.97 -8.63 11.97
N LEU A 98 -5.47 -7.58 12.61
CA LEU A 98 -5.57 -7.45 14.06
C LEU A 98 -6.85 -8.07 14.63
N SER A 99 -6.81 -8.41 15.92
CA SER A 99 -8.03 -8.75 16.64
C SER A 99 -8.98 -7.54 16.69
N PRO A 100 -10.31 -7.75 16.73
CA PRO A 100 -11.28 -6.65 16.74
C PRO A 100 -11.03 -5.63 17.85
N GLU A 101 -10.69 -6.09 19.06
CA GLU A 101 -10.47 -5.23 20.23
C GLU A 101 -9.25 -4.32 20.07
N VAL A 102 -8.22 -4.80 19.34
CA VAL A 102 -7.02 -4.01 19.04
C VAL A 102 -7.29 -3.05 17.89
N ALA A 103 -7.95 -3.52 16.84
CA ALA A 103 -8.28 -2.73 15.67
C ALA A 103 -9.16 -1.51 15.99
N GLU A 104 -10.12 -1.66 16.92
CA GLU A 104 -11.00 -0.57 17.35
C GLU A 104 -10.29 0.57 18.08
N LYS A 105 -9.14 0.29 18.69
CA LYS A 105 -8.36 1.31 19.43
C LYS A 105 -7.48 2.18 18.55
N ILE A 106 -7.31 1.81 17.27
CA ILE A 106 -6.42 2.53 16.36
C ILE A 106 -7.20 3.59 15.62
N HIS A 107 -6.89 4.84 15.92
CA HIS A 107 -7.47 6.01 15.25
C HIS A 107 -6.39 7.06 14.99
N PHE A 108 -6.31 7.50 13.74
CA PHE A 108 -5.46 8.61 13.34
C PHE A 108 -6.32 9.77 12.83
N SER A 109 -5.85 10.98 12.98
CA SER A 109 -6.57 12.13 12.44
C SER A 109 -6.55 12.11 10.90
N ARG A 110 -7.59 12.67 10.29
CA ARG A 110 -7.63 12.80 8.83
C ARG A 110 -6.44 13.60 8.28
N MET A 111 -5.95 14.58 9.05
CA MET A 111 -4.79 15.38 8.68
C MET A 111 -3.52 14.52 8.69
N ASP A 112 -3.31 13.70 9.72
CA ASP A 112 -2.13 12.83 9.81
C ASP A 112 -2.13 11.82 8.64
N LEU A 113 -3.28 11.27 8.30
CA LEU A 113 -3.43 10.38 7.14
C LEU A 113 -3.23 11.10 5.79
N ALA A 114 -3.62 12.37 5.68
CA ALA A 114 -3.32 13.18 4.50
C ALA A 114 -1.82 13.44 4.35
N LEU A 115 -1.09 13.62 5.44
CA LEU A 115 0.36 13.74 5.43
C LEU A 115 1.05 12.42 5.03
N CYS A 116 0.58 11.28 5.56
CA CYS A 116 1.05 9.96 5.13
C CYS A 116 0.82 9.74 3.63
N TYR A 117 -0.36 10.12 3.13
CA TYR A 117 -0.66 10.09 1.69
C TYR A 117 0.33 10.93 0.86
N GLY A 118 0.71 12.11 1.36
CA GLY A 118 1.74 12.95 0.74
C GLY A 118 3.11 12.26 0.67
N VAL A 119 3.50 11.54 1.72
CA VAL A 119 4.73 10.74 1.77
C VAL A 119 4.69 9.64 0.70
N ASP A 120 3.62 8.83 0.68
CA ASP A 120 3.46 7.74 -0.29
C ASP A 120 3.48 8.24 -1.73
N SER A 121 2.74 9.29 -2.00
CA SER A 121 2.65 9.87 -3.35
C SER A 121 3.99 10.44 -3.81
N GLY A 122 4.71 11.14 -2.94
CA GLY A 122 6.01 11.73 -3.24
C GLY A 122 7.09 10.66 -3.42
N LEU A 123 7.18 9.72 -2.49
CA LEU A 123 8.15 8.63 -2.53
C LEU A 123 7.89 7.70 -3.73
N GLY A 124 6.63 7.31 -3.95
CA GLY A 124 6.23 6.50 -5.09
C GLY A 124 6.58 7.15 -6.43
N SER A 125 6.24 8.43 -6.62
CA SER A 125 6.56 9.18 -7.84
C SER A 125 8.08 9.26 -8.06
N TYR A 126 8.85 9.57 -7.03
CA TYR A 126 10.31 9.63 -7.12
C TYR A 126 10.92 8.29 -7.52
N ILE A 127 10.47 7.18 -6.92
CA ILE A 127 10.98 5.85 -7.23
C ILE A 127 10.60 5.44 -8.66
N ILE A 128 9.39 5.76 -9.13
CA ILE A 128 8.99 5.47 -10.53
C ILE A 128 9.92 6.14 -11.52
N GLU A 129 10.12 7.45 -11.34
CA GLU A 129 10.89 8.27 -12.26
C GLU A 129 12.38 7.89 -12.27
N ASN A 130 12.88 7.34 -11.17
CA ASN A 130 14.31 7.08 -10.95
C ASN A 130 14.61 5.62 -10.63
N TYR A 131 13.74 4.68 -10.98
CA TYR A 131 13.80 3.30 -10.48
C TYR A 131 15.15 2.64 -10.67
N ASP A 132 15.70 2.69 -11.89
CA ASP A 132 16.95 2.01 -12.22
C ASP A 132 18.16 2.60 -11.49
N GLU A 133 18.15 3.89 -11.20
CA GLU A 133 19.19 4.54 -10.41
C GLU A 133 18.99 4.31 -8.92
N TYR A 134 17.74 4.43 -8.46
CA TYR A 134 17.38 4.23 -7.06
C TYR A 134 17.75 2.83 -6.57
N THR A 135 17.46 1.79 -7.35
CA THR A 135 17.71 0.39 -6.98
C THR A 135 19.18 -0.03 -7.01
N LYS A 136 20.08 0.81 -7.52
CA LYS A 136 21.53 0.57 -7.41
C LYS A 136 22.05 0.77 -5.98
N THR A 137 21.39 1.60 -5.20
CA THR A 137 21.84 2.02 -3.88
C THR A 137 20.86 1.75 -2.76
N HIS A 138 19.59 1.49 -3.10
CA HIS A 138 18.52 1.31 -2.14
C HIS A 138 17.68 0.10 -2.51
N ASP A 139 17.32 -0.68 -1.51
CA ASP A 139 16.41 -1.82 -1.63
C ASP A 139 15.04 -1.51 -1.01
N TYR A 140 14.17 -2.52 -1.01
CA TYR A 140 12.85 -2.40 -0.41
C TYR A 140 12.90 -2.26 1.13
N ILE A 141 13.94 -2.79 1.79
CA ILE A 141 14.11 -2.67 3.25
C ILE A 141 14.38 -1.21 3.58
N TYR A 142 15.40 -0.61 2.94
CA TYR A 142 15.74 0.79 3.12
C TYR A 142 14.52 1.70 2.86
N THR A 143 13.79 1.44 1.77
CA THR A 143 12.62 2.21 1.38
C THR A 143 11.53 2.13 2.44
N SER A 144 11.21 0.92 2.90
CA SER A 144 10.21 0.67 3.93
C SER A 144 10.60 1.33 5.27
N GLU A 145 11.85 1.19 5.70
CA GLU A 145 12.33 1.82 6.93
C GLU A 145 12.22 3.34 6.91
N ARG A 146 12.53 3.97 5.77
CA ARG A 146 12.39 5.42 5.62
C ARG A 146 10.94 5.88 5.69
N GLU A 147 10.06 5.20 4.99
CA GLU A 147 8.63 5.49 5.02
C GLU A 147 8.05 5.29 6.42
N LEU A 148 8.34 4.16 7.07
CA LEU A 148 7.89 3.88 8.44
C LEU A 148 8.42 4.90 9.45
N THR A 149 9.65 5.39 9.29
CA THR A 149 10.21 6.46 10.13
C THR A 149 9.41 7.76 9.97
N LEU A 150 9.04 8.13 8.75
CA LEU A 150 8.20 9.29 8.48
C LEU A 150 6.79 9.11 9.07
N TYR A 151 6.20 7.94 8.89
CA TYR A 151 4.89 7.61 9.46
C TYR A 151 4.91 7.66 10.99
N ALA A 152 5.94 7.09 11.63
CA ALA A 152 6.10 7.16 13.08
C ALA A 152 6.09 8.62 13.58
N THR A 153 6.78 9.50 12.86
CA THR A 153 6.82 10.93 13.18
C THR A 153 5.45 11.59 13.00
N ILE A 154 4.79 11.36 11.86
CA ILE A 154 3.48 11.95 11.53
C ILE A 154 2.41 11.46 12.50
N LEU A 155 2.35 10.14 12.73
CA LEU A 155 1.34 9.49 13.54
C LEU A 155 1.67 9.52 15.04
N LYS A 156 2.78 10.15 15.43
CA LYS A 156 3.27 10.26 16.81
C LYS A 156 3.45 8.89 17.49
N ILE A 157 3.89 7.91 16.72
CA ILE A 157 4.20 6.57 17.20
C ILE A 157 5.68 6.56 17.63
N ASN A 158 5.97 5.95 18.81
CA ASN A 158 7.36 5.86 19.27
C ASN A 158 8.19 5.01 18.28
N PRO A 159 9.23 5.58 17.64
CA PRO A 159 10.04 4.85 16.65
C PRO A 159 10.86 3.70 17.25
N GLU A 160 11.08 3.66 18.55
CA GLU A 160 11.78 2.55 19.21
C GLU A 160 10.96 1.26 19.20
N ILE A 161 9.63 1.36 19.11
CA ILE A 161 8.76 0.21 18.95
C ILE A 161 9.07 -0.53 17.64
N TYR A 162 9.38 0.21 16.55
CA TYR A 162 9.78 -0.42 15.29
C TYR A 162 11.13 -1.12 15.36
N ARG A 163 12.08 -0.55 16.09
CA ARG A 163 13.44 -1.13 16.21
C ARG A 163 13.46 -2.40 17.05
N SER A 164 12.60 -2.51 18.05
CA SER A 164 12.51 -3.72 18.88
C SER A 164 11.91 -4.91 18.13
N GLU A 165 11.10 -4.66 17.11
CA GLU A 165 10.45 -5.71 16.31
C GLU A 165 11.33 -6.19 15.13
N LEU A 166 12.40 -5.45 14.79
CA LEU A 166 13.35 -5.80 13.72
C LEU A 166 14.56 -6.63 14.23
N ASN A 167 14.74 -6.78 15.53
CA ASN A 167 15.79 -7.59 16.18
C ASN A 167 15.24 -8.90 16.69
#